data_ad9c8855033101cf680a9d85e8a46841
#
_entry.id   ad9c8855033101cf680a9d85e8a46841
#
_cell.length_a   1.000
_cell.length_b   1.000
_cell.length_c   1.000
_cell.angle_alpha   90.00
_cell.angle_beta   90.00
_cell.angle_gamma   90.00
#
_symmetry.space_group_name_H-M   'P 1'
#
loop_
_entity.id
_entity.type
_entity.pdbx_description
1 polymer ?
#
loop_
_entity_poly.entity_id
_entity_poly.type
_entity_poly.pdbx_seq_one_letter_code
_entity_poly.pdbx_strand_id
1 'polypeptide(L)'
;MSESPVRTDVLITVMTYPHPSRGHQELVCTAGLTRSGEWVRLYPIDYRYRPRDQQFRKYQWISVGLHPHGAGNDRRKESRKPELETIRVLGDPLPTSRDWAARRALIDPLPHHSVNELRGLYNADGTSLGIVRPTRILDLKIEDANREWKPEWATLFQQMRLFGEPQKPLAKLPYKFSYVFECSDSINAHNAMCEDWELGVLYLKEVDRLGSEKKAAESVRKKFLNELCAPDRDTRFFMGTVFPYNAWVVLGVLWPPKLSEPGQLPLL
;
A
#
# COMPACT_ATOMS: atom_id res chain seq x y z
N MET A 1 28.24 1.67 -19.25
CA MET A 1 28.59 1.67 -17.82
C MET A 1 27.26 1.86 -17.07
N SER A 2 26.85 0.93 -16.20
CA SER A 2 25.63 1.15 -15.40
C SER A 2 25.94 2.27 -14.40
N GLU A 3 25.11 3.30 -14.39
CA GLU A 3 25.20 4.35 -13.37
C GLU A 3 25.08 3.75 -11.98
N SER A 4 25.90 4.22 -11.06
CA SER A 4 25.86 3.78 -9.66
C SER A 4 24.54 4.19 -8.99
N PRO A 5 24.00 3.37 -8.07
CA PRO A 5 22.78 3.71 -7.37
C PRO A 5 22.95 4.98 -6.52
N VAL A 6 21.93 5.83 -6.54
CA VAL A 6 21.90 7.09 -5.79
C VAL A 6 21.23 6.87 -4.44
N ARG A 7 21.90 7.28 -3.36
CA ARG A 7 21.36 7.25 -2.01
C ARG A 7 20.15 8.17 -1.88
N THR A 8 19.00 7.63 -1.53
CA THR A 8 17.74 8.37 -1.50
C THR A 8 16.98 8.06 -0.21
N ASP A 9 16.46 9.09 0.44
CA ASP A 9 15.57 8.94 1.57
C ASP A 9 14.13 8.85 1.06
N VAL A 10 13.40 7.82 1.54
CA VAL A 10 12.01 7.56 1.16
C VAL A 10 11.13 7.37 2.40
N LEU A 11 10.08 8.17 2.52
CA LEU A 11 9.01 7.93 3.50
C LEU A 11 8.07 6.84 2.96
N ILE A 12 8.05 5.69 3.57
CA ILE A 12 7.20 4.59 3.13
C ILE A 12 5.75 4.89 3.47
N THR A 13 4.90 5.06 2.48
CA THR A 13 3.45 5.31 2.66
C THR A 13 2.59 4.13 2.23
N VAL A 14 3.14 3.26 1.39
CA VAL A 14 2.47 2.11 0.80
C VAL A 14 3.27 0.84 1.05
N MET A 15 2.59 -0.16 1.54
CA MET A 15 3.02 -1.56 1.56
C MET A 15 1.82 -2.43 1.24
N THR A 16 1.92 -3.31 0.24
CA THR A 16 0.84 -4.25 -0.08
C THR A 16 1.03 -5.58 0.63
N TYR A 17 -0.05 -6.33 0.78
CA TYR A 17 0.06 -7.72 1.23
C TYR A 17 0.95 -8.51 0.25
N PRO A 18 1.85 -9.40 0.73
CA PRO A 18 2.80 -10.07 -0.14
C PRO A 18 2.14 -10.96 -1.19
N HIS A 19 2.75 -11.00 -2.37
CA HIS A 19 2.37 -11.90 -3.45
C HIS A 19 3.53 -12.81 -3.84
N PRO A 20 3.26 -14.08 -4.23
CA PRO A 20 4.30 -14.98 -4.73
C PRO A 20 5.00 -14.41 -5.97
N SER A 21 6.30 -14.64 -6.08
CA SER A 21 7.10 -14.21 -7.23
C SER A 21 8.13 -15.27 -7.62
N ARG A 22 8.25 -15.56 -8.92
CA ARG A 22 9.19 -16.57 -9.43
C ARG A 22 10.65 -16.20 -9.20
N GLY A 23 10.98 -14.92 -9.25
CA GLY A 23 12.35 -14.45 -9.13
C GLY A 23 12.77 -14.05 -7.70
N HIS A 24 11.82 -13.85 -6.79
CA HIS A 24 12.07 -13.26 -5.48
C HIS A 24 11.26 -13.90 -4.34
N GLN A 25 10.80 -15.13 -4.54
CA GLN A 25 9.99 -15.87 -3.57
C GLN A 25 8.62 -15.21 -3.32
N GLU A 26 8.62 -14.05 -2.73
CA GLU A 26 7.46 -13.18 -2.59
C GLU A 26 7.91 -11.72 -2.74
N LEU A 27 6.98 -10.89 -3.09
CA LEU A 27 7.20 -9.46 -3.24
C LEU A 27 6.14 -8.67 -2.51
N VAL A 28 6.60 -7.61 -1.86
CA VAL A 28 5.76 -6.55 -1.32
C VAL A 28 5.87 -5.34 -2.23
N CYS A 29 4.76 -4.94 -2.84
CA CYS A 29 4.76 -3.67 -3.55
C CYS A 29 4.88 -2.55 -2.53
N THR A 30 5.99 -1.85 -2.58
CA THR A 30 6.34 -0.78 -1.65
C THR A 30 6.45 0.52 -2.42
N ALA A 31 5.84 1.58 -1.89
CA ALA A 31 5.98 2.91 -2.46
C ALA A 31 6.03 3.97 -1.34
N GLY A 32 6.53 5.14 -1.70
CA GLY A 32 6.66 6.23 -0.76
C GLY A 32 7.02 7.54 -1.44
N LEU A 33 7.38 8.51 -0.64
CA LEU A 33 7.72 9.86 -1.05
C LEU A 33 9.17 10.17 -0.73
N THR A 34 9.87 10.77 -1.67
CA THR A 34 11.20 11.35 -1.41
C THR A 34 11.08 12.58 -0.52
N ARG A 35 12.22 13.15 -0.09
CA ARG A 35 12.23 14.42 0.66
C ARG A 35 11.68 15.59 -0.16
N SER A 36 11.73 15.52 -1.49
CA SER A 36 11.13 16.50 -2.42
C SER A 36 9.63 16.29 -2.68
N GLY A 37 9.02 15.24 -2.12
CA GLY A 37 7.60 14.93 -2.33
C GLY A 37 7.32 14.12 -3.61
N GLU A 38 8.34 13.62 -4.27
CA GLU A 38 8.18 12.79 -5.48
C GLU A 38 7.83 11.35 -5.13
N TRP A 39 6.93 10.75 -5.89
CA TRP A 39 6.58 9.34 -5.75
C TRP A 39 7.73 8.44 -6.21
N VAL A 40 8.02 7.43 -5.39
CA VAL A 40 8.95 6.35 -5.70
C VAL A 40 8.31 5.01 -5.38
N ARG A 41 8.33 4.10 -6.36
CA ARG A 41 7.97 2.69 -6.19
C ARG A 41 9.25 1.87 -6.09
N LEU A 42 9.42 1.18 -4.99
CA LEU A 42 10.56 0.31 -4.72
C LEU A 42 10.21 -1.12 -5.15
N TYR A 43 10.86 -1.60 -6.21
CA TYR A 43 10.57 -2.92 -6.76
C TYR A 43 11.83 -3.54 -7.38
N PRO A 44 12.15 -4.79 -7.04
CA PRO A 44 11.47 -5.71 -6.11
C PRO A 44 11.89 -5.49 -4.64
N ILE A 45 11.00 -5.82 -3.68
CA ILE A 45 11.36 -5.93 -2.26
C ILE A 45 10.84 -7.24 -1.69
N ASP A 46 11.75 -8.06 -1.17
CA ASP A 46 11.52 -9.33 -0.47
C ASP A 46 11.41 -9.09 1.05
N TYR A 47 10.50 -8.22 1.46
CA TYR A 47 10.40 -7.62 2.79
C TYR A 47 10.50 -8.61 3.95
N ARG A 48 9.76 -9.72 3.89
CA ARG A 48 9.73 -10.71 5.00
C ARG A 48 11.05 -11.47 5.18
N TYR A 49 11.91 -11.44 4.16
CA TYR A 49 13.24 -12.07 4.16
C TYR A 49 14.36 -11.10 4.50
N ARG A 50 14.05 -9.80 4.67
CA ARG A 50 15.04 -8.83 5.11
C ARG A 50 15.38 -9.01 6.59
N PRO A 51 16.64 -8.75 7.01
CA PRO A 51 17.03 -8.62 8.39
C PRO A 51 16.10 -7.66 9.15
N ARG A 52 15.91 -7.88 10.45
CA ARG A 52 14.97 -7.09 11.26
C ARG A 52 15.28 -5.60 11.26
N ASP A 53 16.54 -5.21 11.20
CA ASP A 53 16.99 -3.83 11.13
C ASP A 53 16.75 -3.17 9.77
N GLN A 54 16.42 -3.95 8.73
CA GLN A 54 16.01 -3.50 7.41
C GLN A 54 14.49 -3.57 7.20
N GLN A 55 13.73 -4.11 8.16
CA GLN A 55 12.28 -4.18 8.09
C GLN A 55 11.68 -2.86 8.60
N PHE A 56 11.11 -2.10 7.70
CA PHE A 56 10.48 -0.82 7.95
C PHE A 56 8.95 -0.93 8.10
N ARG A 57 8.32 0.12 8.58
CA ARG A 57 6.86 0.23 8.71
C ARG A 57 6.31 1.38 7.86
N LYS A 58 5.02 1.40 7.61
CA LYS A 58 4.37 2.55 6.97
C LYS A 58 4.63 3.81 7.80
N TYR A 59 4.80 4.93 7.10
CA TYR A 59 5.16 6.24 7.64
C TYR A 59 6.53 6.30 8.34
N GLN A 60 7.42 5.39 8.01
CA GLN A 60 8.81 5.40 8.46
C GLN A 60 9.73 5.82 7.31
N TRP A 61 10.71 6.66 7.61
CA TRP A 61 11.75 7.00 6.67
C TRP A 61 12.76 5.86 6.56
N ILE A 62 13.15 5.57 5.34
CA ILE A 62 14.31 4.72 5.03
C ILE A 62 15.29 5.47 4.15
N SER A 63 16.57 5.10 4.23
CA SER A 63 17.58 5.52 3.26
C SER A 63 18.01 4.30 2.46
N VAL A 64 18.03 4.38 1.14
CA VAL A 64 18.29 3.24 0.25
C VAL A 64 18.98 3.71 -1.04
N GLY A 65 19.88 2.89 -1.58
CA GLY A 65 20.46 3.10 -2.90
C GLY A 65 19.43 2.75 -3.98
N LEU A 66 19.14 3.69 -4.88
CA LEU A 66 18.21 3.51 -5.98
C LEU A 66 18.92 3.56 -7.32
N HIS A 67 18.76 2.53 -8.12
CA HIS A 67 19.22 2.55 -9.51
C HIS A 67 18.34 3.49 -10.34
N PRO A 68 18.90 4.03 -11.46
CA PRO A 68 18.15 4.85 -12.40
C PRO A 68 16.86 4.17 -12.89
N HIS A 69 15.91 4.97 -13.34
CA HIS A 69 14.69 4.46 -13.96
C HIS A 69 15.03 3.53 -15.13
N GLY A 70 14.32 2.41 -15.22
CA GLY A 70 14.53 1.41 -16.28
C GLY A 70 15.65 0.40 -16.02
N ALA A 71 16.41 0.52 -14.91
CA ALA A 71 17.41 -0.50 -14.54
C ALA A 71 16.78 -1.84 -14.10
N GLY A 72 15.50 -1.84 -13.70
CA GLY A 72 14.71 -3.05 -13.38
C GLY A 72 13.77 -3.45 -14.51
N ASN A 73 12.96 -4.48 -14.25
CA ASN A 73 11.94 -4.98 -15.19
C ASN A 73 10.63 -4.19 -15.14
N ASP A 74 10.42 -3.37 -14.12
CA ASP A 74 9.24 -2.55 -13.96
C ASP A 74 9.43 -1.19 -14.66
N ARG A 75 8.63 -0.94 -15.68
CA ARG A 75 8.74 0.25 -16.55
C ARG A 75 7.85 1.41 -16.13
N ARG A 76 7.08 1.27 -15.03
CA ARG A 76 6.24 2.35 -14.54
C ARG A 76 7.09 3.56 -14.13
N LYS A 77 6.59 4.76 -14.36
CA LYS A 77 7.34 6.03 -14.22
C LYS A 77 8.06 6.18 -12.86
N GLU A 78 7.40 5.81 -11.78
CA GLU A 78 7.93 5.95 -10.42
C GLU A 78 8.84 4.80 -10.00
N SER A 79 8.92 3.72 -10.80
CA SER A 79 9.64 2.51 -10.41
C SER A 79 11.14 2.72 -10.40
N ARG A 80 11.75 2.30 -9.29
CA ARG A 80 13.20 2.26 -9.09
C ARG A 80 13.58 0.91 -8.51
N LYS A 81 14.65 0.33 -9.01
CA LYS A 81 15.24 -0.87 -8.45
C LYS A 81 16.06 -0.49 -7.21
N PRO A 82 15.69 -0.97 -6.01
CA PRO A 82 16.47 -0.71 -4.81
C PRO A 82 17.68 -1.64 -4.70
N GLU A 83 18.75 -1.16 -4.13
CA GLU A 83 19.85 -1.96 -3.61
C GLU A 83 19.52 -2.41 -2.19
N LEU A 84 18.96 -3.62 -2.05
CA LEU A 84 18.32 -4.10 -0.82
C LEU A 84 19.24 -4.09 0.39
N GLU A 85 20.53 -4.42 0.21
CA GLU A 85 21.52 -4.45 1.30
C GLU A 85 21.87 -3.05 1.83
N THR A 86 21.50 -2.00 1.08
CA THR A 86 21.74 -0.62 1.48
C THR A 86 20.61 -0.02 2.31
N ILE A 87 19.51 -0.74 2.48
CA ILE A 87 18.36 -0.24 3.26
C ILE A 87 18.81 0.06 4.69
N ARG A 88 18.46 1.26 5.15
CA ARG A 88 18.64 1.71 6.55
C ARG A 88 17.35 2.38 6.99
N VAL A 89 16.82 1.91 8.10
CA VAL A 89 15.62 2.51 8.72
C VAL A 89 16.05 3.76 9.50
N LEU A 90 15.37 4.88 9.27
CA LEU A 90 15.69 6.18 9.85
C LEU A 90 14.65 6.57 10.91
N GLY A 91 14.90 6.16 12.14
CA GLY A 91 14.06 6.50 13.31
C GLY A 91 12.70 5.80 13.32
N ASP A 92 11.79 6.31 14.13
CA ASP A 92 10.44 5.76 14.30
C ASP A 92 9.47 6.23 13.20
N PRO A 93 8.34 5.51 13.01
CA PRO A 93 7.29 5.96 12.14
C PRO A 93 6.72 7.32 12.58
N LEU A 94 6.38 8.18 11.61
CA LEU A 94 5.76 9.45 11.91
C LEU A 94 4.49 9.24 12.75
N PRO A 95 4.34 9.97 13.87
CA PRO A 95 3.25 9.77 14.81
C PRO A 95 1.89 10.19 14.22
N THR A 96 0.82 9.73 14.88
CA THR A 96 -0.56 10.16 14.61
C THR A 96 -1.05 11.24 15.61
N SER A 97 -0.20 11.67 16.54
CA SER A 97 -0.50 12.76 17.47
C SER A 97 -0.74 14.07 16.74
N ARG A 98 -1.42 15.02 17.43
CA ARG A 98 -1.76 16.35 16.90
C ARG A 98 -2.47 16.25 15.54
N ASP A 99 -3.55 15.47 15.47
CA ASP A 99 -4.34 15.29 14.25
C ASP A 99 -3.52 14.86 13.02
N TRP A 100 -2.52 14.02 13.27
CA TRP A 100 -1.59 13.52 12.25
C TRP A 100 -0.69 14.59 11.62
N ALA A 101 -0.40 15.67 12.33
CA ALA A 101 0.30 16.85 11.80
C ALA A 101 1.60 16.48 11.05
N ALA A 102 2.42 15.57 11.60
CA ALA A 102 3.68 15.17 10.97
C ALA A 102 3.47 14.46 9.61
N ARG A 103 2.40 13.66 9.47
CA ARG A 103 2.05 12.97 8.21
C ARG A 103 1.39 13.93 7.24
N ARG A 104 0.48 14.77 7.74
CA ARG A 104 -0.20 15.80 6.93
C ARG A 104 0.77 16.77 6.28
N ALA A 105 1.76 17.25 7.02
CA ALA A 105 2.75 18.18 6.51
C ALA A 105 3.46 17.68 5.23
N LEU A 106 3.57 16.37 5.05
CA LEU A 106 4.20 15.75 3.88
C LEU A 106 3.21 15.32 2.81
N ILE A 107 1.96 15.02 3.18
CA ILE A 107 0.98 14.42 2.26
C ILE A 107 -0.04 15.45 1.76
N ASP A 108 -0.48 16.38 2.61
CA ASP A 108 -1.49 17.38 2.23
C ASP A 108 -1.07 18.32 1.07
N PRO A 109 0.21 18.68 0.92
CA PRO A 109 0.67 19.48 -0.22
C PRO A 109 0.67 18.74 -1.57
N LEU A 110 0.55 17.39 -1.57
CA LEU A 110 0.59 16.61 -2.79
C LEU A 110 -0.73 16.74 -3.58
N PRO A 111 -0.67 16.60 -4.92
CA PRO A 111 -1.88 16.58 -5.73
C PRO A 111 -2.83 15.46 -5.33
N HIS A 112 -4.10 15.79 -5.20
CA HIS A 112 -5.18 14.84 -5.01
C HIS A 112 -5.95 14.71 -6.32
N HIS A 113 -6.23 13.48 -6.72
CA HIS A 113 -6.81 13.15 -8.00
C HIS A 113 -8.14 12.41 -7.85
N SER A 114 -8.92 12.39 -8.91
CA SER A 114 -9.93 11.36 -9.14
C SER A 114 -9.29 10.11 -9.77
N VAL A 115 -10.03 9.03 -9.85
CA VAL A 115 -9.55 7.82 -10.55
C VAL A 115 -9.43 8.08 -12.07
N ASN A 116 -10.31 8.90 -12.65
CA ASN A 116 -10.27 9.20 -14.09
C ASN A 116 -9.08 10.10 -14.43
N GLU A 117 -8.75 11.07 -13.58
CA GLU A 117 -7.52 11.87 -13.71
C GLU A 117 -6.27 10.98 -13.67
N LEU A 118 -6.19 10.05 -12.72
CA LEU A 118 -5.05 9.11 -12.65
C LEU A 118 -4.95 8.24 -13.89
N ARG A 119 -6.08 7.79 -14.46
CA ARG A 119 -6.10 7.05 -15.73
C ARG A 119 -5.61 7.93 -16.89
N GLY A 120 -5.99 9.20 -16.91
CA GLY A 120 -5.51 10.18 -17.88
C GLY A 120 -4.00 10.39 -17.80
N LEU A 121 -3.47 10.59 -16.60
CA LEU A 121 -2.04 10.73 -16.34
C LEU A 121 -1.27 9.46 -16.73
N TYR A 122 -1.79 8.29 -16.40
CA TYR A 122 -1.18 7.03 -16.82
C TYR A 122 -1.04 6.91 -18.33
N ASN A 123 -2.08 7.29 -19.07
CA ASN A 123 -2.07 7.26 -20.54
C ASN A 123 -1.14 8.33 -21.13
N ALA A 124 -1.01 9.48 -20.48
CA ALA A 124 -0.21 10.60 -20.96
C ALA A 124 1.30 10.41 -20.73
N ASP A 125 1.69 9.96 -19.55
CA ASP A 125 3.10 9.95 -19.15
C ASP A 125 3.53 8.73 -18.31
N GLY A 126 2.66 7.73 -18.15
CA GLY A 126 2.95 6.50 -17.40
C GLY A 126 2.88 6.65 -15.87
N THR A 127 2.30 7.74 -15.35
CA THR A 127 2.06 7.92 -13.90
C THR A 127 1.24 6.76 -13.36
N SER A 128 1.76 6.06 -12.37
CA SER A 128 1.20 4.81 -11.85
C SER A 128 0.90 4.82 -10.36
N LEU A 129 1.13 5.95 -9.70
CA LEU A 129 0.85 6.20 -8.29
C LEU A 129 0.15 7.54 -8.11
N GLY A 130 -0.73 7.66 -7.12
CA GLY A 130 -1.35 8.92 -6.76
C GLY A 130 -2.23 8.82 -5.53
N ILE A 131 -2.74 9.96 -5.08
CA ILE A 131 -3.67 10.08 -3.97
C ILE A 131 -5.05 10.38 -4.54
N VAL A 132 -6.03 9.55 -4.19
CA VAL A 132 -7.44 9.82 -4.49
C VAL A 132 -8.15 10.26 -3.21
N ARG A 133 -8.87 11.37 -3.30
CA ARG A 133 -9.78 11.84 -2.26
C ARG A 133 -11.22 11.58 -2.70
N PRO A 134 -11.86 10.49 -2.25
CA PRO A 134 -13.25 10.19 -2.59
C PRO A 134 -14.18 11.30 -2.11
N THR A 135 -15.23 11.60 -2.87
CA THR A 135 -16.33 12.45 -2.41
C THR A 135 -17.25 11.68 -1.47
N ARG A 136 -17.41 10.38 -1.71
CA ARG A 136 -18.18 9.47 -0.85
C ARG A 136 -17.63 8.05 -0.93
N ILE A 137 -17.47 7.40 0.20
CA ILE A 137 -17.13 5.98 0.31
C ILE A 137 -18.42 5.24 0.66
N LEU A 138 -18.84 4.32 -0.22
CA LEU A 138 -20.15 3.67 -0.15
C LEU A 138 -20.08 2.32 0.56
N ASP A 139 -19.03 1.53 0.27
CA ASP A 139 -18.90 0.18 0.77
C ASP A 139 -17.46 -0.32 0.77
N LEU A 140 -17.19 -1.36 1.53
CA LEU A 140 -16.05 -2.26 1.39
C LEU A 140 -16.60 -3.68 1.16
N LYS A 141 -16.71 -4.07 -0.11
CA LYS A 141 -17.22 -5.38 -0.51
C LYS A 141 -16.26 -6.48 -0.07
N ILE A 142 -16.83 -7.60 0.36
CA ILE A 142 -16.12 -8.84 0.65
C ILE A 142 -16.56 -9.85 -0.39
N GLU A 143 -15.63 -10.39 -1.16
CA GLU A 143 -15.88 -11.37 -2.21
C GLU A 143 -15.00 -12.61 -1.97
N ASP A 144 -15.55 -13.79 -2.19
CA ASP A 144 -14.78 -15.03 -2.07
C ASP A 144 -13.62 -15.05 -3.08
N ALA A 145 -12.48 -15.55 -2.64
CA ALA A 145 -11.29 -15.77 -3.46
C ALA A 145 -10.84 -17.22 -3.36
N ASN A 146 -10.02 -17.65 -4.32
CA ASN A 146 -9.42 -18.98 -4.24
C ASN A 146 -8.62 -19.11 -2.94
N ARG A 147 -8.83 -20.19 -2.21
CA ARG A 147 -8.20 -20.45 -0.91
C ARG A 147 -6.74 -20.82 -1.01
N GLU A 148 -6.35 -21.39 -2.13
CA GLU A 148 -5.00 -21.90 -2.34
C GLU A 148 -4.26 -21.09 -3.39
N TRP A 149 -2.96 -21.01 -3.24
CA TRP A 149 -2.09 -20.51 -4.29
C TRP A 149 -2.13 -21.49 -5.47
N LYS A 150 -1.95 -20.97 -6.69
CA LYS A 150 -1.80 -21.83 -7.86
C LYS A 150 -0.71 -22.88 -7.60
N PRO A 151 -0.82 -24.10 -8.15
CA PRO A 151 0.14 -25.19 -7.90
C PRO A 151 1.61 -24.79 -8.13
N GLU A 152 1.85 -23.96 -9.14
CA GLU A 152 3.19 -23.44 -9.44
C GLU A 152 3.81 -22.65 -8.28
N TRP A 153 3.00 -21.92 -7.50
CA TRP A 153 3.44 -21.17 -6.32
C TRP A 153 3.62 -22.07 -5.10
N ALA A 154 2.76 -23.07 -4.94
CA ALA A 154 2.90 -24.05 -3.85
C ALA A 154 4.22 -24.83 -4.00
N THR A 155 4.57 -25.24 -5.21
CA THR A 155 5.86 -25.90 -5.51
C THR A 155 7.04 -24.99 -5.23
N LEU A 156 6.96 -23.71 -5.64
CA LEU A 156 8.00 -22.72 -5.35
C LEU A 156 8.24 -22.59 -3.84
N PHE A 157 7.20 -22.44 -3.04
CA PHE A 157 7.33 -22.36 -1.58
C PHE A 157 7.89 -23.61 -0.93
N GLN A 158 7.64 -24.80 -1.51
CA GLN A 158 8.25 -26.06 -1.03
C GLN A 158 9.75 -26.11 -1.30
N GLN A 159 10.17 -25.74 -2.51
CA GLN A 159 11.59 -25.73 -2.89
C GLN A 159 12.42 -24.79 -2.02
N MET A 160 11.85 -23.67 -1.63
CA MET A 160 12.50 -22.67 -0.79
C MET A 160 12.78 -23.14 0.64
N ARG A 161 11.96 -24.04 1.17
CA ARG A 161 12.19 -24.65 2.50
C ARG A 161 13.47 -25.48 2.58
N LEU A 162 14.06 -25.84 1.44
CA LEU A 162 15.28 -26.65 1.39
C LEU A 162 16.58 -25.84 1.51
N PHE A 163 16.56 -24.53 1.29
CA PHE A 163 17.76 -23.70 1.13
C PHE A 163 17.82 -22.43 1.98
N GLY A 164 17.06 -22.32 3.05
CA GLY A 164 17.09 -21.14 3.92
C GLY A 164 16.42 -21.36 5.26
N GLU A 165 16.47 -20.34 6.13
CA GLU A 165 15.70 -20.33 7.37
C GLU A 165 14.20 -20.54 7.06
N PRO A 166 13.50 -21.43 7.80
CA PRO A 166 12.09 -21.71 7.54
C PRO A 166 11.23 -20.49 7.87
N GLN A 167 10.97 -19.68 6.86
CA GLN A 167 9.99 -18.61 6.97
C GLN A 167 8.59 -19.20 7.06
N LYS A 168 7.70 -18.55 7.82
CA LYS A 168 6.29 -18.94 7.84
C LYS A 168 5.74 -18.89 6.40
N PRO A 169 5.01 -19.91 5.94
CA PRO A 169 4.37 -19.89 4.63
C PRO A 169 3.55 -18.60 4.47
N LEU A 170 3.54 -18.05 3.27
CA LEU A 170 2.69 -16.93 2.96
C LEU A 170 1.23 -17.40 2.94
N ALA A 171 0.44 -16.96 3.92
CA ALA A 171 -0.97 -17.26 3.96
C ALA A 171 -1.68 -16.57 2.79
N LYS A 172 -2.53 -17.30 2.08
CA LYS A 172 -3.41 -16.70 1.08
C LYS A 172 -4.71 -16.28 1.75
N LEU A 173 -5.13 -15.04 1.50
CA LEU A 173 -6.41 -14.56 1.99
C LEU A 173 -7.54 -15.20 1.14
N PRO A 174 -8.56 -15.84 1.77
CA PRO A 174 -9.67 -16.46 1.05
C PRO A 174 -10.74 -15.45 0.61
N TYR A 175 -10.52 -14.17 0.85
CA TYR A 175 -11.39 -13.07 0.47
C TYR A 175 -10.63 -11.98 -0.27
N LYS A 176 -11.35 -11.28 -1.15
CA LYS A 176 -10.98 -9.98 -1.72
C LYS A 176 -11.81 -8.90 -1.04
N PHE A 177 -11.18 -7.78 -0.78
CA PHE A 177 -11.82 -6.60 -0.22
C PHE A 177 -11.73 -5.48 -1.26
N SER A 178 -12.86 -4.90 -1.64
CA SER A 178 -12.90 -3.87 -2.67
C SER A 178 -13.72 -2.67 -2.20
N TYR A 179 -13.10 -1.49 -2.19
CA TYR A 179 -13.81 -0.26 -1.91
C TYR A 179 -14.71 0.13 -3.07
N VAL A 180 -15.95 0.51 -2.74
CA VAL A 180 -16.89 1.16 -3.65
C VAL A 180 -16.99 2.62 -3.22
N PHE A 181 -16.63 3.55 -4.11
CA PHE A 181 -16.56 4.97 -3.79
C PHE A 181 -16.80 5.85 -5.01
N GLU A 182 -17.15 7.11 -4.77
CA GLU A 182 -17.40 8.12 -5.79
C GLU A 182 -16.28 9.16 -5.80
N CYS A 183 -16.03 9.74 -6.98
CA CYS A 183 -15.19 10.90 -7.19
C CYS A 183 -16.01 12.01 -7.85
N SER A 184 -15.54 13.26 -7.74
CA SER A 184 -16.26 14.43 -8.25
C SER A 184 -16.49 14.45 -9.77
N ASP A 185 -15.67 13.73 -10.51
CA ASP A 185 -15.66 13.68 -11.99
C ASP A 185 -16.31 12.42 -12.58
N SER A 186 -16.97 11.62 -11.77
CA SER A 186 -17.59 10.35 -12.22
C SER A 186 -19.03 10.24 -11.76
N ILE A 187 -19.91 9.94 -12.70
CA ILE A 187 -21.34 9.65 -12.44
C ILE A 187 -21.48 8.26 -11.77
N ASN A 188 -20.56 7.33 -12.08
CA ASN A 188 -20.60 5.97 -11.57
C ASN A 188 -19.57 5.77 -10.45
N ALA A 189 -19.94 4.99 -9.44
CA ALA A 189 -19.03 4.62 -8.39
C ALA A 189 -17.89 3.73 -8.93
N HIS A 190 -16.68 3.98 -8.45
CA HIS A 190 -15.52 3.15 -8.70
C HIS A 190 -15.55 1.92 -7.78
N ASN A 191 -15.05 0.78 -8.27
CA ASN A 191 -14.83 -0.42 -7.49
C ASN A 191 -13.33 -0.77 -7.61
N ALA A 192 -12.58 -0.65 -6.50
CA ALA A 192 -11.15 -0.86 -6.48
C ALA A 192 -10.74 -1.81 -5.35
N MET A 193 -10.02 -2.90 -5.71
CA MET A 193 -9.51 -3.86 -4.73
C MET A 193 -8.54 -3.16 -3.78
N CYS A 194 -8.58 -3.54 -2.50
CA CYS A 194 -7.67 -3.05 -1.47
C CYS A 194 -6.57 -4.09 -1.20
N GLU A 195 -5.34 -3.72 -1.51
CA GLU A 195 -4.13 -4.55 -1.35
C GLU A 195 -3.30 -4.13 -0.13
N ASP A 196 -3.86 -3.29 0.76
CA ASP A 196 -3.15 -2.77 1.92
C ASP A 196 -2.64 -3.91 2.82
N TRP A 197 -1.33 -3.90 3.15
CA TRP A 197 -0.70 -4.84 4.08
C TRP A 197 -1.45 -4.97 5.40
N GLU A 198 -1.85 -3.83 5.98
CA GLU A 198 -2.50 -3.78 7.29
C GLU A 198 -3.86 -4.48 7.27
N LEU A 199 -4.57 -4.43 6.12
CA LEU A 199 -5.82 -5.16 5.94
C LEU A 199 -5.59 -6.67 6.01
N GLY A 200 -4.61 -7.17 5.26
CA GLY A 200 -4.29 -8.60 5.26
C GLY A 200 -3.81 -9.11 6.62
N VAL A 201 -2.96 -8.34 7.29
CA VAL A 201 -2.46 -8.68 8.64
C VAL A 201 -3.60 -8.65 9.66
N LEU A 202 -4.50 -7.66 9.58
CA LEU A 202 -5.67 -7.60 10.46
C LEU A 202 -6.56 -8.83 10.25
N TYR A 203 -6.84 -9.21 8.99
CA TYR A 203 -7.64 -10.39 8.70
C TYR A 203 -7.06 -11.64 9.38
N LEU A 204 -5.77 -11.91 9.23
CA LEU A 204 -5.13 -13.09 9.83
C LEU A 204 -5.21 -13.07 11.36
N LYS A 205 -4.96 -11.92 12.00
CA LYS A 205 -5.10 -11.77 13.45
C LYS A 205 -6.53 -12.01 13.92
N GLU A 206 -7.51 -11.54 13.16
CA GLU A 206 -8.93 -11.74 13.49
C GLU A 206 -9.37 -13.19 13.29
N VAL A 207 -8.81 -13.92 12.31
CA VAL A 207 -9.04 -15.37 12.17
C VAL A 207 -8.53 -16.10 13.41
N ASP A 208 -7.29 -15.82 13.84
CA ASP A 208 -6.70 -16.44 15.03
C ASP A 208 -7.53 -16.12 16.30
N ARG A 209 -8.01 -14.88 16.43
CA ARG A 209 -8.78 -14.42 17.59
C ARG A 209 -10.21 -14.96 17.63
N LEU A 210 -10.89 -15.01 16.47
CA LEU A 210 -12.33 -15.30 16.38
C LEU A 210 -12.63 -16.75 16.02
N GLY A 211 -11.63 -17.52 15.55
CA GLY A 211 -11.82 -18.89 15.07
C GLY A 211 -12.74 -19.01 13.86
N SER A 212 -12.98 -17.92 13.13
CA SER A 212 -13.94 -17.89 12.02
C SER A 212 -13.51 -16.89 10.93
N GLU A 213 -13.23 -17.40 9.75
CA GLU A 213 -12.85 -16.59 8.59
C GLU A 213 -13.92 -15.53 8.22
N LYS A 214 -15.20 -15.92 8.25
CA LYS A 214 -16.31 -15.01 7.96
C LYS A 214 -16.39 -13.87 8.98
N LYS A 215 -16.30 -14.18 10.27
CA LYS A 215 -16.31 -13.15 11.32
C LYS A 215 -15.07 -12.26 11.24
N ALA A 216 -13.93 -12.83 10.86
CA ALA A 216 -12.69 -12.08 10.63
C ALA A 216 -12.85 -11.09 9.47
N ALA A 217 -13.44 -11.53 8.34
CA ALA A 217 -13.69 -10.66 7.21
C ALA A 217 -14.64 -9.50 7.55
N GLU A 218 -15.70 -9.77 8.31
CA GLU A 218 -16.62 -8.73 8.82
C GLU A 218 -15.92 -7.78 9.80
N SER A 219 -15.01 -8.27 10.64
CA SER A 219 -14.20 -7.42 11.54
C SER A 219 -13.30 -6.48 10.75
N VAL A 220 -12.65 -6.98 9.69
CA VAL A 220 -11.86 -6.16 8.76
C VAL A 220 -12.75 -5.09 8.11
N ARG A 221 -13.94 -5.48 7.60
CA ARG A 221 -14.87 -4.52 7.01
C ARG A 221 -15.29 -3.45 8.01
N LYS A 222 -15.62 -3.82 9.24
CA LYS A 222 -15.93 -2.85 10.30
C LYS A 222 -14.77 -1.86 10.51
N LYS A 223 -13.54 -2.35 10.61
CA LYS A 223 -12.37 -1.49 10.79
C LYS A 223 -12.14 -0.58 9.58
N PHE A 224 -12.02 -1.16 8.40
CA PHE A 224 -11.61 -0.44 7.20
C PHE A 224 -12.72 0.44 6.58
N LEU A 225 -14.00 0.11 6.80
CA LEU A 225 -15.12 0.95 6.34
C LEU A 225 -15.64 1.87 7.45
N ASN A 226 -16.08 1.30 8.59
CA ASN A 226 -16.85 2.10 9.56
C ASN A 226 -15.95 2.98 10.43
N GLU A 227 -14.69 2.56 10.70
CA GLU A 227 -13.79 3.34 11.54
C GLU A 227 -12.83 4.22 10.72
N LEU A 228 -12.16 3.65 9.70
CA LEU A 228 -11.21 4.41 8.89
C LEU A 228 -11.90 5.38 7.93
N CYS A 229 -13.15 5.10 7.53
CA CYS A 229 -13.95 5.93 6.64
C CYS A 229 -15.12 6.62 7.38
N ALA A 230 -15.04 6.75 8.70
CA ALA A 230 -16.05 7.44 9.50
C ALA A 230 -16.23 8.91 9.05
N PRO A 231 -17.42 9.51 9.27
CA PRO A 231 -17.70 10.87 8.82
C PRO A 231 -16.75 11.95 9.36
N ASP A 232 -16.11 11.70 10.50
CA ASP A 232 -15.09 12.57 11.12
C ASP A 232 -13.68 12.38 10.56
N ARG A 233 -13.51 11.51 9.56
CA ARG A 233 -12.23 11.20 8.90
C ARG A 233 -12.11 11.87 7.54
N ASP A 234 -10.92 12.40 7.26
CA ASP A 234 -10.50 12.85 5.94
C ASP A 234 -9.81 11.69 5.21
N THR A 235 -10.62 10.70 4.83
CA THR A 235 -10.11 9.46 4.25
C THR A 235 -9.68 9.66 2.81
N ARG A 236 -8.46 9.22 2.51
CA ARG A 236 -7.83 9.27 1.19
C ARG A 236 -7.25 7.91 0.86
N PHE A 237 -7.19 7.58 -0.41
CA PHE A 237 -6.59 6.34 -0.90
C PHE A 237 -5.27 6.61 -1.60
N PHE A 238 -4.22 5.95 -1.17
CA PHE A 238 -3.04 5.77 -2.01
C PHE A 238 -3.38 4.74 -3.06
N MET A 239 -3.42 5.13 -4.31
CA MET A 239 -3.77 4.26 -5.42
C MET A 239 -2.57 4.02 -6.33
N GLY A 240 -2.58 2.88 -6.98
CA GLY A 240 -1.56 2.55 -7.97
C GLY A 240 -2.00 1.44 -8.90
N THR A 241 -1.27 1.31 -10.01
CA THR A 241 -1.52 0.28 -11.01
C THR A 241 -0.89 -1.05 -10.64
N VAL A 242 -1.57 -2.15 -10.98
CA VAL A 242 -1.06 -3.52 -10.88
C VAL A 242 -0.69 -4.01 -12.28
N PHE A 243 0.59 -4.36 -12.45
CA PHE A 243 1.08 -4.97 -13.68
C PHE A 243 0.65 -6.45 -13.77
N PRO A 244 0.29 -6.99 -14.94
CA PRO A 244 0.26 -6.35 -16.26
C PRO A 244 -1.09 -5.71 -16.64
N TYR A 245 -2.07 -5.70 -15.74
CA TYR A 245 -3.48 -5.39 -16.08
C TYR A 245 -3.81 -3.90 -16.11
N ASN A 246 -2.88 -3.02 -15.72
CA ASN A 246 -3.09 -1.58 -15.58
C ASN A 246 -4.34 -1.21 -14.75
N ALA A 247 -4.80 -2.14 -13.91
CA ALA A 247 -5.91 -1.92 -13.00
C ALA A 247 -5.45 -1.04 -11.83
N TRP A 248 -6.21 0.00 -11.55
CA TRP A 248 -6.01 0.84 -10.38
C TRP A 248 -6.60 0.18 -9.15
N VAL A 249 -5.78 0.03 -8.11
CA VAL A 249 -6.16 -0.58 -6.82
C VAL A 249 -5.80 0.35 -5.67
N VAL A 250 -6.46 0.17 -4.53
CA VAL A 250 -6.12 0.86 -3.28
C VAL A 250 -4.94 0.13 -2.65
N LEU A 251 -3.79 0.80 -2.59
CA LEU A 251 -2.54 0.28 -2.02
C LEU A 251 -2.40 0.62 -0.55
N GLY A 252 -3.15 1.60 -0.06
CA GLY A 252 -3.14 2.03 1.32
C GLY A 252 -4.22 3.05 1.62
N VAL A 253 -4.64 3.10 2.88
CA VAL A 253 -5.66 4.03 3.36
C VAL A 253 -5.01 5.04 4.29
N LEU A 254 -5.21 6.32 4.03
CA LEU A 254 -4.87 7.45 4.90
C LEU A 254 -6.17 8.00 5.48
N TRP A 255 -6.26 8.10 6.81
CA TRP A 255 -7.53 8.41 7.49
C TRP A 255 -7.37 9.36 8.70
N PRO A 256 -6.69 10.51 8.53
CA PRO A 256 -6.57 11.47 9.61
C PRO A 256 -7.95 12.02 10.00
N PRO A 257 -8.11 12.51 11.25
CA PRO A 257 -9.32 13.23 11.61
C PRO A 257 -9.52 14.45 10.72
N LYS A 258 -10.76 14.82 10.43
CA LYS A 258 -11.04 16.10 9.77
C LYS A 258 -10.56 17.24 10.68
N LEU A 259 -9.89 18.22 10.08
CA LEU A 259 -9.55 19.43 10.82
C LEU A 259 -10.84 20.24 11.07
N SER A 260 -11.01 20.73 12.29
CA SER A 260 -12.07 21.69 12.61
C SER A 260 -11.85 22.94 11.75
N GLU A 261 -12.91 23.46 11.15
CA GLU A 261 -12.80 24.76 10.49
C GLU A 261 -12.42 25.81 11.54
N PRO A 262 -11.49 26.76 11.23
CA PRO A 262 -11.19 27.85 12.13
C PRO A 262 -12.47 28.69 12.33
N GLY A 263 -13.12 28.56 13.47
CA GLY A 263 -14.31 29.37 13.81
C GLY A 263 -15.51 28.61 14.40
N GLN A 264 -15.54 27.29 14.37
CA GLN A 264 -16.55 26.57 15.15
C GLN A 264 -16.05 26.32 16.58
N LEU A 265 -16.36 27.27 17.47
CA LEU A 265 -16.35 27.02 18.91
C LEU A 265 -17.30 25.84 19.18
N PRO A 266 -16.93 24.87 20.01
CA PRO A 266 -17.87 23.83 20.44
C PRO A 266 -19.03 24.55 21.14
N LEU A 267 -20.24 24.31 20.65
CA LEU A 267 -21.45 24.64 21.40
C LEU A 267 -21.39 23.85 22.70
N LEU A 268 -21.22 24.55 23.82
CA LEU A 268 -21.27 24.04 25.19
C LEU A 268 -22.63 23.41 25.48
#